data_3f91e35fa1be0fb5866649e3af5ff545
#
_entry.id   3f91e35fa1be0fb5866649e3af5ff545
#
_cell.length_a   1.000
_cell.length_b   1.000
_cell.length_c   1.000
_cell.angle_alpha   90.00
_cell.angle_beta   90.00
_cell.angle_gamma   90.00
#
_symmetry.space_group_name_H-M   'P 1'
#
loop_
_entity.id
_entity.type
_entity.pdbx_description
1 polymer ?
#
loop_
_entity_poly.entity_id
_entity_poly.type
_entity_poly.pdbx_seq_one_letter_code
_entity_poly.pdbx_strand_id
1 'polypeptide(L)'
;MTNSDTGKDIIKKEIPLIAKLPGVYKMLNEKNEVLYVGKAKNLPNRLKSYVSEKNHIIRTERMLSQTRKLEVTTTSNESEALLLEANLIKKYKPRFNILLRDDKSFPFIFISNKEKWPQIKKHRGKKDKEGFFFGPFASAGSANWTIKMIQKIFQLRICDDTVFKNRERPCILYQIKRCSGPCVNFIHENDYKKSVDDAIDFVSGKSRKIQKSLSAQMETASDELDF
;
A
#
# COMPACT_ATOMS: atom_id res chain seq x y z
N MET A 1 13.82 -35.63 31.65
CA MET A 1 13.30 -35.39 30.32
C MET A 1 12.31 -34.23 30.44
N THR A 2 12.75 -33.01 30.17
CA THR A 2 11.88 -31.83 30.19
C THR A 2 10.89 -31.94 29.04
N ASN A 3 9.61 -32.06 29.38
CA ASN A 3 8.50 -32.02 28.40
C ASN A 3 8.54 -30.65 27.74
N SER A 4 9.24 -30.54 26.59
CA SER A 4 9.23 -29.29 25.82
C SER A 4 7.84 -29.09 25.26
N ASP A 5 7.19 -27.99 25.66
CA ASP A 5 5.88 -27.59 25.14
C ASP A 5 5.84 -27.74 23.60
N THR A 6 4.80 -28.37 23.10
CA THR A 6 4.59 -28.45 21.66
C THR A 6 4.19 -27.07 21.12
N GLY A 7 4.38 -26.83 19.83
CA GLY A 7 3.96 -25.56 19.23
C GLY A 7 2.46 -25.27 19.42
N LYS A 8 1.62 -26.30 19.54
CA LYS A 8 0.19 -26.15 19.88
C LYS A 8 0.00 -25.64 21.32
N ASP A 9 0.77 -26.12 22.26
CA ASP A 9 0.69 -25.72 23.67
C ASP A 9 1.15 -24.25 23.82
N ILE A 10 2.22 -23.88 23.13
CA ILE A 10 2.71 -22.50 23.10
C ILE A 10 1.63 -21.56 22.56
N ILE A 11 1.06 -21.90 21.42
CA ILE A 11 -0.01 -21.08 20.81
C ILE A 11 -1.21 -20.99 21.76
N LYS A 12 -1.61 -22.09 22.40
CA LYS A 12 -2.74 -22.14 23.33
C LYS A 12 -2.52 -21.21 24.54
N LYS A 13 -1.30 -21.15 25.06
CA LYS A 13 -0.93 -20.26 26.18
C LYS A 13 -0.98 -18.78 25.79
N GLU A 14 -0.57 -18.44 24.56
CA GLU A 14 -0.50 -17.06 24.08
C GLU A 14 -1.85 -16.48 23.66
N ILE A 15 -2.79 -17.29 23.16
CA ILE A 15 -4.10 -16.83 22.66
C ILE A 15 -4.84 -15.87 23.61
N PRO A 16 -4.92 -16.15 24.94
CA PRO A 16 -5.64 -15.27 25.87
C PRO A 16 -5.04 -13.86 26.00
N LEU A 17 -3.74 -13.72 25.69
CA LEU A 17 -3.00 -12.47 25.82
C LEU A 17 -3.09 -11.60 24.55
N ILE A 18 -3.62 -12.16 23.46
CA ILE A 18 -3.64 -11.49 22.15
C ILE A 18 -4.96 -10.75 21.94
N ALA A 19 -4.85 -9.47 21.58
CA ALA A 19 -6.02 -8.64 21.27
C ALA A 19 -6.78 -9.15 20.02
N LYS A 20 -8.11 -9.00 20.02
CA LYS A 20 -9.00 -9.35 18.88
C LYS A 20 -8.89 -8.32 17.75
N LEU A 21 -7.69 -8.10 17.25
CA LEU A 21 -7.36 -7.12 16.22
C LEU A 21 -6.78 -7.80 14.99
N PRO A 22 -6.77 -7.11 13.83
CA PRO A 22 -5.99 -7.54 12.68
C PRO A 22 -4.50 -7.51 12.99
N GLY A 23 -3.72 -8.32 12.30
CA GLY A 23 -2.28 -8.30 12.48
C GLY A 23 -1.57 -9.47 11.82
N VAL A 24 -0.30 -9.59 12.15
CA VAL A 24 0.62 -10.61 11.65
C VAL A 24 1.22 -11.38 12.81
N TYR A 25 1.38 -12.68 12.64
CA TYR A 25 2.06 -13.55 13.60
C TYR A 25 3.24 -14.26 12.93
N LYS A 26 4.29 -14.49 13.71
CA LYS A 26 5.48 -15.26 13.34
C LYS A 26 5.61 -16.46 14.24
N MET A 27 5.86 -17.62 13.66
CA MET A 27 6.23 -18.83 14.39
C MET A 27 7.73 -19.04 14.25
N LEU A 28 8.43 -19.20 15.37
CA LEU A 28 9.88 -19.32 15.42
C LEU A 28 10.28 -20.68 16.04
N ASN A 29 11.43 -21.19 15.63
CA ASN A 29 12.03 -22.37 16.23
C ASN A 29 12.87 -22.01 17.47
N GLU A 30 13.53 -23.01 18.05
CA GLU A 30 14.39 -22.88 19.22
C GLU A 30 15.59 -21.93 18.99
N LYS A 31 16.05 -21.81 17.74
CA LYS A 31 17.14 -20.91 17.34
C LYS A 31 16.67 -19.51 16.98
N ASN A 32 15.42 -19.17 17.27
CA ASN A 32 14.77 -17.91 16.85
C ASN A 32 14.70 -17.68 15.32
N GLU A 33 14.80 -18.74 14.51
CA GLU A 33 14.59 -18.63 13.09
C GLU A 33 13.08 -18.61 12.77
N VAL A 34 12.67 -17.73 11.89
CA VAL A 34 11.26 -17.58 11.48
C VAL A 34 10.87 -18.74 10.57
N LEU A 35 10.02 -19.62 11.07
CA LEU A 35 9.50 -20.77 10.34
C LEU A 35 8.34 -20.40 9.42
N TYR A 36 7.47 -19.50 9.89
CA TYR A 36 6.24 -19.10 9.20
C TYR A 36 5.82 -17.70 9.59
N VAL A 37 5.27 -16.97 8.64
CA VAL A 37 4.60 -15.68 8.82
C VAL A 37 3.19 -15.79 8.29
N GLY A 38 2.18 -15.32 9.03
CA GLY A 38 0.80 -15.33 8.59
C GLY A 38 0.05 -14.10 9.08
N LYS A 39 -0.90 -13.62 8.27
CA LYS A 39 -1.81 -12.55 8.65
C LYS A 39 -3.15 -13.08 9.18
N ALA A 40 -3.84 -12.26 9.94
CA ALA A 40 -5.21 -12.52 10.36
C ALA A 40 -6.01 -11.21 10.42
N LYS A 41 -7.32 -11.31 10.14
CA LYS A 41 -8.29 -10.25 10.45
C LYS A 41 -8.61 -10.23 11.95
N ASN A 42 -8.53 -11.40 12.58
CA ASN A 42 -8.69 -11.61 14.02
C ASN A 42 -7.64 -12.62 14.45
N LEU A 43 -6.59 -12.13 15.12
CA LEU A 43 -5.43 -12.94 15.50
C LEU A 43 -5.80 -14.13 16.41
N PRO A 44 -6.54 -13.98 17.52
CA PRO A 44 -6.93 -15.11 18.36
C PRO A 44 -7.72 -16.18 17.60
N ASN A 45 -8.66 -15.81 16.74
CA ASN A 45 -9.46 -16.77 15.97
C ASN A 45 -8.61 -17.57 15.00
N ARG A 46 -7.67 -16.90 14.33
CA ARG A 46 -6.74 -17.57 13.41
C ARG A 46 -5.81 -18.53 14.14
N LEU A 47 -5.29 -18.13 15.28
CA LEU A 47 -4.38 -18.96 16.07
C LEU A 47 -5.12 -20.16 16.71
N LYS A 48 -6.38 -20.00 17.11
CA LYS A 48 -7.22 -21.10 17.58
C LYS A 48 -7.37 -22.21 16.55
N SER A 49 -7.44 -21.90 15.25
CA SER A 49 -7.56 -22.93 14.21
C SER A 49 -6.38 -23.90 14.20
N TYR A 50 -5.16 -23.45 14.57
CA TYR A 50 -3.99 -24.33 14.69
C TYR A 50 -4.06 -25.28 15.90
N VAL A 51 -4.80 -24.90 16.92
CA VAL A 51 -4.97 -25.70 18.14
C VAL A 51 -6.14 -26.66 18.03
N SER A 52 -7.26 -26.23 17.43
CA SER A 52 -8.53 -26.94 17.39
C SER A 52 -8.65 -27.98 16.28
N GLU A 53 -7.97 -27.77 15.16
CA GLU A 53 -8.01 -28.73 14.05
C GLU A 53 -7.27 -30.03 14.39
N LYS A 54 -7.97 -31.16 14.30
CA LYS A 54 -7.40 -32.49 14.57
C LYS A 54 -6.55 -33.01 13.39
N ASN A 55 -6.84 -32.59 12.16
CA ASN A 55 -6.16 -33.06 10.95
C ASN A 55 -5.60 -31.87 10.16
N HIS A 56 -4.40 -31.46 10.49
CA HIS A 56 -3.67 -30.51 9.65
C HIS A 56 -2.98 -31.22 8.49
N ILE A 57 -2.78 -30.47 7.41
CA ILE A 57 -1.88 -30.91 6.32
C ILE A 57 -0.49 -31.17 6.92
N ILE A 58 0.19 -32.24 6.50
CA ILE A 58 1.52 -32.69 6.97
C ILE A 58 2.51 -31.52 7.13
N ARG A 59 2.47 -30.56 6.21
CA ARG A 59 3.33 -29.37 6.28
C ARG A 59 3.05 -28.49 7.50
N THR A 60 1.78 -28.30 7.85
CA THR A 60 1.37 -27.53 9.03
C THR A 60 1.76 -28.24 10.31
N GLU A 61 1.59 -29.55 10.37
CA GLU A 61 2.02 -30.35 11.53
C GLU A 61 3.53 -30.27 11.75
N ARG A 62 4.33 -30.38 10.68
CA ARG A 62 5.78 -30.20 10.75
C ARG A 62 6.18 -28.79 11.20
N MET A 63 5.45 -27.77 10.80
CA MET A 63 5.66 -26.39 11.25
C MET A 63 5.37 -26.29 12.75
N LEU A 64 4.22 -26.77 13.20
CA LEU A 64 3.81 -26.73 14.60
C LEU A 64 4.77 -27.56 15.50
N SER A 65 5.25 -28.71 15.06
CA SER A 65 6.21 -29.52 15.83
C SER A 65 7.56 -28.82 16.05
N GLN A 66 7.95 -27.93 15.15
CA GLN A 66 9.20 -27.15 15.23
C GLN A 66 9.02 -25.79 15.92
N THR A 67 7.78 -25.32 16.10
CA THR A 67 7.50 -24.02 16.72
C THR A 67 7.83 -24.06 18.22
N ARG A 68 8.61 -23.07 18.69
CA ARG A 68 8.98 -22.88 20.09
C ARG A 68 8.66 -21.49 20.62
N LYS A 69 8.34 -20.56 19.72
CA LYS A 69 7.98 -19.19 20.06
C LYS A 69 6.95 -18.65 19.10
N LEU A 70 6.01 -17.86 19.61
CA LEU A 70 5.03 -17.09 18.83
C LEU A 70 5.30 -15.59 19.05
N GLU A 71 5.42 -14.84 17.99
CA GLU A 71 5.47 -13.38 18.05
C GLU A 71 4.30 -12.82 17.27
N VAL A 72 3.61 -11.82 17.85
CA VAL A 72 2.42 -11.21 17.27
C VAL A 72 2.63 -9.71 17.17
N THR A 73 2.20 -9.15 16.04
CA THR A 73 2.17 -7.70 15.77
C THR A 73 0.77 -7.32 15.33
N THR A 74 0.08 -6.51 16.12
CA THR A 74 -1.22 -5.96 15.77
C THR A 74 -1.09 -4.83 14.76
N THR A 75 -2.11 -4.64 13.93
CA THR A 75 -2.21 -3.56 12.95
C THR A 75 -3.55 -2.86 13.08
N SER A 76 -3.65 -1.64 12.56
CA SER A 76 -4.89 -0.86 12.62
C SER A 76 -5.98 -1.44 11.72
N ASN A 77 -5.60 -2.13 10.63
CA ASN A 77 -6.55 -2.72 9.67
C ASN A 77 -5.94 -3.92 8.93
N GLU A 78 -6.78 -4.64 8.19
CA GLU A 78 -6.37 -5.83 7.43
C GLU A 78 -5.42 -5.51 6.27
N SER A 79 -5.50 -4.31 5.68
CA SER A 79 -4.61 -3.88 4.59
C SER A 79 -3.17 -3.71 5.09
N GLU A 80 -2.99 -3.14 6.28
CA GLU A 80 -1.68 -3.05 6.93
C GLU A 80 -1.13 -4.43 7.27
N ALA A 81 -1.97 -5.33 7.79
CA ALA A 81 -1.57 -6.72 8.05
C ALA A 81 -1.07 -7.43 6.79
N LEU A 82 -1.75 -7.22 5.65
CA LEU A 82 -1.35 -7.79 4.36
C LEU A 82 0.03 -7.27 3.90
N LEU A 83 0.25 -5.96 4.00
CA LEU A 83 1.53 -5.34 3.63
C LEU A 83 2.66 -5.80 4.55
N LEU A 84 2.39 -5.86 5.85
CA LEU A 84 3.37 -6.32 6.84
C LEU A 84 3.73 -7.79 6.65
N GLU A 85 2.75 -8.67 6.43
CA GLU A 85 2.97 -10.08 6.11
C GLU A 85 3.91 -10.25 4.92
N ALA A 86 3.62 -9.58 3.80
CA ALA A 86 4.42 -9.67 2.58
C ALA A 86 5.86 -9.16 2.80
N ASN A 87 6.04 -8.06 3.53
CA ASN A 87 7.36 -7.53 3.86
C ASN A 87 8.16 -8.49 4.73
N LEU A 88 7.52 -9.10 5.73
CA LEU A 88 8.16 -10.07 6.62
C LEU A 88 8.52 -11.38 5.87
N ILE A 89 7.64 -11.87 4.99
CA ILE A 89 7.93 -13.04 4.14
C ILE A 89 9.14 -12.74 3.22
N LYS A 90 9.18 -11.56 2.60
CA LYS A 90 10.31 -11.15 1.76
C LYS A 90 11.62 -11.02 2.56
N LYS A 91 11.54 -10.48 3.77
CA LYS A 91 12.70 -10.29 4.67
C LYS A 91 13.27 -11.61 5.17
N TYR A 92 12.41 -12.49 5.71
CA TYR A 92 12.83 -13.71 6.42
C TYR A 92 12.84 -14.95 5.53
N LYS A 93 12.15 -14.93 4.38
CA LYS A 93 12.00 -16.08 3.46
C LYS A 93 11.66 -17.38 4.20
N PRO A 94 10.59 -17.41 5.02
CA PRO A 94 10.34 -18.51 5.93
C PRO A 94 10.10 -19.82 5.22
N ARG A 95 10.66 -20.91 5.74
CA ARG A 95 10.62 -22.24 5.10
C ARG A 95 9.20 -22.77 4.86
N PHE A 96 8.26 -22.46 5.75
CA PHE A 96 6.90 -22.96 5.66
C PHE A 96 5.93 -22.00 4.95
N ASN A 97 6.33 -20.81 4.54
CA ASN A 97 5.56 -20.04 3.60
C ASN A 97 5.74 -20.62 2.19
N ILE A 98 4.62 -20.74 1.47
CA ILE A 98 4.72 -20.93 0.02
C ILE A 98 5.21 -19.58 -0.49
N LEU A 99 6.45 -19.53 -0.96
CA LEU A 99 6.94 -18.34 -1.62
C LEU A 99 5.92 -17.96 -2.67
N LEU A 100 5.39 -16.75 -2.55
CA LEU A 100 4.69 -16.12 -3.65
C LEU A 100 5.74 -15.98 -4.76
N ARG A 101 5.86 -17.01 -5.60
CA ARG A 101 6.75 -17.04 -6.78
C ARG A 101 6.38 -15.94 -7.78
N ASP A 102 5.17 -15.45 -7.66
CA ASP A 102 4.67 -14.33 -8.40
C ASP A 102 5.13 -13.06 -7.65
N ASP A 103 6.21 -12.47 -8.13
CA ASP A 103 6.76 -11.18 -7.67
C ASP A 103 5.82 -10.02 -8.10
N LYS A 104 4.51 -10.23 -7.93
CA LYS A 104 3.50 -9.21 -8.09
C LYS A 104 3.68 -8.21 -6.95
N SER A 105 4.61 -7.31 -7.18
CA SER A 105 4.82 -6.18 -6.27
C SER A 105 3.50 -5.45 -6.07
N PHE A 106 3.28 -4.97 -4.86
CA PHE A 106 2.17 -4.08 -4.57
C PHE A 106 2.20 -2.86 -5.50
N PRO A 107 1.04 -2.35 -5.93
CA PRO A 107 1.00 -1.17 -6.75
C PRO A 107 1.47 0.07 -5.99
N PHE A 108 2.13 0.95 -6.72
CA PHE A 108 2.55 2.29 -6.30
C PHE A 108 1.85 3.32 -7.18
N ILE A 109 1.69 4.53 -6.67
CA ILE A 109 1.44 5.71 -7.48
C ILE A 109 2.81 6.27 -7.86
N PHE A 110 3.00 6.50 -9.15
CA PHE A 110 4.22 7.08 -9.71
C PHE A 110 3.90 8.44 -10.30
N ILE A 111 4.70 9.45 -9.96
CA ILE A 111 4.69 10.77 -10.58
C ILE A 111 6.06 10.97 -11.21
N SER A 112 6.12 11.16 -12.54
CA SER A 112 7.38 11.35 -13.26
C SER A 112 8.01 12.69 -12.90
N ASN A 113 9.36 12.79 -12.98
CA ASN A 113 10.12 14.01 -12.67
C ASN A 113 10.99 14.50 -13.84
N LYS A 114 11.17 13.67 -14.87
CA LYS A 114 12.09 13.92 -15.99
C LYS A 114 11.54 14.88 -17.04
N GLU A 115 10.23 15.08 -17.05
CA GLU A 115 9.55 15.73 -18.15
C GLU A 115 9.03 17.10 -17.75
N LYS A 116 9.01 18.02 -18.74
CA LYS A 116 8.37 19.32 -18.61
C LYS A 116 6.94 19.24 -18.04
N TRP A 117 6.23 18.18 -18.40
CA TRP A 117 4.85 17.90 -18.00
C TRP A 117 4.75 16.56 -17.26
N PRO A 118 5.02 16.49 -15.94
CA PRO A 118 4.95 15.26 -15.17
C PRO A 118 3.63 14.51 -15.32
N GLN A 119 3.73 13.17 -15.39
CA GLN A 119 2.60 12.27 -15.53
C GLN A 119 2.35 11.54 -14.19
N ILE A 120 1.08 11.37 -13.83
CA ILE A 120 0.69 10.48 -12.74
C ILE A 120 0.15 9.16 -13.28
N LYS A 121 0.66 8.03 -12.77
CA LYS A 121 0.17 6.69 -13.13
C LYS A 121 0.39 5.65 -12.05
N LYS A 122 -0.33 4.53 -12.18
CA LYS A 122 -0.06 3.33 -11.39
C LYS A 122 1.20 2.63 -11.89
N HIS A 123 2.06 2.24 -10.96
CA HIS A 123 3.28 1.49 -11.25
C HIS A 123 3.32 0.18 -10.44
N ARG A 124 3.88 -0.86 -11.04
CA ARG A 124 4.22 -2.14 -10.39
C ARG A 124 5.60 -2.59 -10.85
N GLY A 125 6.29 -3.33 -10.00
CA GLY A 125 7.62 -3.86 -10.28
C GLY A 125 8.74 -2.99 -9.72
N LYS A 126 9.90 -3.01 -10.39
CA LYS A 126 11.08 -2.28 -9.96
C LYS A 126 10.87 -0.78 -10.06
N LYS A 127 11.40 -0.03 -9.11
CA LYS A 127 11.39 1.44 -9.10
C LYS A 127 12.58 1.99 -9.87
N ASP A 128 12.66 1.64 -11.15
CA ASP A 128 13.76 1.98 -12.07
C ASP A 128 13.53 3.28 -12.85
N LYS A 129 12.37 3.91 -12.67
CA LYS A 129 12.01 5.17 -13.33
C LYS A 129 12.36 6.36 -12.47
N GLU A 130 12.83 7.43 -13.09
CA GLU A 130 13.07 8.69 -12.39
C GLU A 130 11.75 9.39 -12.06
N GLY A 131 11.51 9.62 -10.78
CA GLY A 131 10.29 10.21 -10.26
C GLY A 131 9.97 9.76 -8.84
N PHE A 132 8.79 10.11 -8.40
CA PHE A 132 8.32 9.86 -7.05
C PHE A 132 7.39 8.65 -7.01
N PHE A 133 7.64 7.75 -6.04
CA PHE A 133 6.85 6.54 -5.82
C PHE A 133 6.17 6.58 -4.46
N PHE A 134 4.85 6.57 -4.44
CA PHE A 134 4.05 6.60 -3.23
C PHE A 134 3.32 5.27 -3.03
N GLY A 135 3.32 4.76 -1.82
CA GLY A 135 2.78 3.46 -1.44
C GLY A 135 3.82 2.61 -0.69
N PRO A 136 3.67 1.30 -0.59
CA PRO A 136 2.79 0.43 -1.40
C PRO A 136 1.30 0.50 -1.03
N PHE A 137 0.43 0.25 -2.01
CA PHE A 137 -1.02 0.13 -1.80
C PHE A 137 -1.42 -1.34 -1.69
N ALA A 138 -2.33 -1.66 -0.78
CA ALA A 138 -2.79 -3.04 -0.56
C ALA A 138 -3.51 -3.64 -1.78
N SER A 139 -4.11 -2.82 -2.63
CA SER A 139 -4.79 -3.26 -3.85
C SER A 139 -4.63 -2.28 -5.02
N ALA A 140 -4.81 -2.81 -6.24
CA ALA A 140 -4.86 -1.99 -7.44
C ALA A 140 -6.06 -1.02 -7.44
N GLY A 141 -7.16 -1.42 -6.83
CA GLY A 141 -8.36 -0.60 -6.67
C GLY A 141 -8.07 0.65 -5.84
N SER A 142 -7.42 0.48 -4.68
CA SER A 142 -7.02 1.59 -3.81
C SER A 142 -6.10 2.58 -4.52
N ALA A 143 -5.08 2.08 -5.23
CA ALA A 143 -4.17 2.93 -6.01
C ALA A 143 -4.90 3.71 -7.10
N ASN A 144 -5.78 3.04 -7.87
CA ASN A 144 -6.57 3.69 -8.92
C ASN A 144 -7.54 4.74 -8.36
N TRP A 145 -8.17 4.45 -7.23
CA TRP A 145 -9.07 5.40 -6.57
C TRP A 145 -8.29 6.66 -6.13
N THR A 146 -7.13 6.48 -5.50
CA THR A 146 -6.28 7.61 -5.09
C THR A 146 -5.81 8.43 -6.29
N ILE A 147 -5.40 7.80 -7.41
CA ILE A 147 -5.04 8.50 -8.64
C ILE A 147 -6.22 9.35 -9.15
N LYS A 148 -7.44 8.80 -9.17
CA LYS A 148 -8.65 9.54 -9.58
C LYS A 148 -8.94 10.74 -8.68
N MET A 149 -8.69 10.62 -7.36
CA MET A 149 -8.84 11.73 -6.42
C MET A 149 -7.80 12.82 -6.66
N ILE A 150 -6.52 12.44 -6.84
CA ILE A 150 -5.44 13.38 -7.16
C ILE A 150 -5.74 14.13 -8.47
N GLN A 151 -6.22 13.42 -9.49
CA GLN A 151 -6.63 14.06 -10.74
C GLN A 151 -7.79 15.03 -10.58
N LYS A 152 -8.77 14.69 -9.73
CA LYS A 152 -9.90 15.58 -9.47
C LYS A 152 -9.47 16.89 -8.80
N ILE A 153 -8.46 16.83 -7.93
CA ILE A 153 -7.99 17.97 -7.13
C ILE A 153 -6.94 18.78 -7.89
N PHE A 154 -5.91 18.13 -8.44
CA PHE A 154 -4.73 18.78 -8.98
C PHE A 154 -4.68 18.79 -10.53
N GLN A 155 -5.64 18.16 -11.19
CA GLN A 155 -5.80 18.13 -12.65
C GLN A 155 -4.57 17.65 -13.44
N LEU A 156 -3.83 16.69 -12.89
CA LEU A 156 -2.62 16.15 -13.50
C LEU A 156 -2.94 15.21 -14.67
N ARG A 157 -2.07 15.22 -15.70
CA ARG A 157 -2.19 14.32 -16.84
C ARG A 157 -1.91 12.86 -16.45
N ILE A 158 -2.63 11.93 -17.09
CA ILE A 158 -2.39 10.48 -17.00
C ILE A 158 -1.99 9.84 -18.34
N CYS A 159 -2.16 10.59 -19.44
CA CYS A 159 -1.85 10.08 -20.77
C CYS A 159 -0.36 9.81 -20.95
N ASP A 160 -0.01 8.76 -21.70
CA ASP A 160 1.36 8.43 -22.05
C ASP A 160 1.95 9.48 -23.01
N ASP A 161 3.27 9.60 -23.04
CA ASP A 161 3.98 10.65 -23.77
C ASP A 161 3.76 10.61 -25.27
N THR A 162 3.57 9.42 -25.85
CA THR A 162 3.18 9.26 -27.26
C THR A 162 1.84 9.92 -27.56
N VAL A 163 0.84 9.69 -26.69
CA VAL A 163 -0.50 10.30 -26.81
C VAL A 163 -0.42 11.80 -26.55
N PHE A 164 0.39 12.22 -25.58
CA PHE A 164 0.57 13.61 -25.21
C PHE A 164 1.13 14.46 -26.37
N LYS A 165 2.21 13.98 -26.99
CA LYS A 165 2.93 14.68 -28.06
C LYS A 165 2.12 14.82 -29.36
N ASN A 166 1.23 13.86 -29.64
CA ASN A 166 0.46 13.81 -30.87
C ASN A 166 -0.95 14.42 -30.74
N ARG A 167 -1.18 15.19 -29.68
CA ARG A 167 -2.50 15.73 -29.41
C ARG A 167 -2.64 17.16 -29.91
N GLU A 168 -3.62 17.38 -30.76
CA GLU A 168 -3.95 18.70 -31.36
C GLU A 168 -5.14 19.37 -30.67
N ARG A 169 -5.96 18.61 -29.94
CA ARG A 169 -7.15 19.10 -29.25
C ARG A 169 -7.27 18.51 -27.84
N PRO A 170 -7.89 19.21 -26.87
CA PRO A 170 -8.06 18.71 -25.53
C PRO A 170 -8.92 17.44 -25.52
N CYS A 171 -8.60 16.52 -24.59
CA CYS A 171 -9.39 15.30 -24.43
C CYS A 171 -10.54 15.50 -23.44
N ILE A 172 -11.39 14.48 -23.35
CA ILE A 172 -12.52 14.47 -22.41
C ILE A 172 -12.13 14.78 -20.96
N LEU A 173 -10.91 14.40 -20.52
CA LEU A 173 -10.44 14.69 -19.16
C LEU A 173 -10.28 16.19 -18.88
N TYR A 174 -9.95 16.98 -19.90
CA TYR A 174 -9.99 18.44 -19.79
C TYR A 174 -11.41 18.95 -19.63
N GLN A 175 -12.33 18.48 -20.50
CA GLN A 175 -13.73 18.90 -20.47
C GLN A 175 -14.42 18.59 -19.13
N ILE A 176 -14.10 17.44 -18.51
CA ILE A 176 -14.63 17.05 -17.20
C ILE A 176 -13.79 17.56 -16.01
N LYS A 177 -12.92 18.56 -16.24
CA LYS A 177 -12.05 19.21 -15.23
C LYS A 177 -11.20 18.20 -14.42
N ARG A 178 -10.64 17.20 -15.11
CA ARG A 178 -9.71 16.21 -14.51
C ARG A 178 -8.29 16.29 -15.06
N CYS A 179 -8.05 17.22 -15.98
CA CYS A 179 -6.74 17.51 -16.54
C CYS A 179 -6.73 18.98 -16.97
N SER A 180 -5.64 19.69 -16.68
CA SER A 180 -5.49 21.11 -17.04
C SER A 180 -5.13 21.36 -18.52
N GLY A 181 -5.03 20.29 -19.34
CA GLY A 181 -4.80 20.40 -20.79
C GLY A 181 -3.40 20.84 -21.19
N PRO A 182 -2.30 20.37 -20.55
CA PRO A 182 -0.94 20.79 -20.89
C PRO A 182 -0.50 20.38 -22.29
N CYS A 183 -1.15 19.34 -22.89
CA CYS A 183 -0.87 18.89 -24.26
C CYS A 183 -1.26 19.89 -25.34
N VAL A 184 -2.14 20.84 -25.03
CA VAL A 184 -2.63 21.90 -25.94
C VAL A 184 -2.34 23.30 -25.40
N ASN A 185 -1.40 23.42 -24.47
CA ASN A 185 -0.93 24.66 -23.85
C ASN A 185 -2.04 25.48 -23.15
N PHE A 186 -3.05 24.81 -22.57
CA PHE A 186 -4.12 25.48 -21.81
C PHE A 186 -3.71 25.83 -20.37
N ILE A 187 -2.53 25.42 -19.92
CA ILE A 187 -1.93 25.78 -18.65
C ILE A 187 -0.46 26.16 -18.87
N HIS A 188 0.03 27.13 -18.12
CA HIS A 188 1.45 27.48 -18.11
C HIS A 188 2.28 26.45 -17.35
N GLU A 189 3.56 26.30 -17.74
CA GLU A 189 4.46 25.31 -17.14
C GLU A 189 4.61 25.47 -15.62
N ASN A 190 4.74 26.74 -15.16
CA ASN A 190 4.90 27.04 -13.75
C ASN A 190 3.68 26.65 -12.92
N ASP A 191 2.48 26.90 -13.44
CA ASP A 191 1.23 26.57 -12.76
C ASP A 191 1.02 25.06 -12.71
N TYR A 192 1.35 24.35 -13.79
CA TYR A 192 1.31 22.90 -13.82
C TYR A 192 2.31 22.29 -12.84
N LYS A 193 3.54 22.82 -12.78
CA LYS A 193 4.57 22.40 -11.84
C LYS A 193 4.11 22.60 -10.40
N LYS A 194 3.49 23.73 -10.08
CA LYS A 194 2.90 23.97 -8.77
C LYS A 194 1.84 22.91 -8.42
N SER A 195 0.95 22.57 -9.36
CA SER A 195 -0.06 21.52 -9.16
C SER A 195 0.59 20.15 -8.91
N VAL A 196 1.73 19.85 -9.56
CA VAL A 196 2.50 18.61 -9.33
C VAL A 196 3.12 18.60 -7.94
N ASP A 197 3.74 19.70 -7.52
CA ASP A 197 4.39 19.82 -6.21
C ASP A 197 3.35 19.72 -5.08
N ASP A 198 2.20 20.35 -5.25
CA ASP A 198 1.07 20.26 -4.31
C ASP A 198 0.52 18.81 -4.22
N ALA A 199 0.43 18.10 -5.35
CA ALA A 199 0.05 16.69 -5.37
C ALA A 199 1.07 15.79 -4.66
N ILE A 200 2.36 16.03 -4.85
CA ILE A 200 3.45 15.31 -4.17
C ILE A 200 3.38 15.55 -2.66
N ASP A 201 3.22 16.80 -2.23
CA ASP A 201 3.10 17.17 -0.81
C ASP A 201 1.86 16.53 -0.18
N PHE A 202 0.73 16.50 -0.89
CA PHE A 202 -0.50 15.85 -0.44
C PHE A 202 -0.29 14.34 -0.20
N VAL A 203 0.26 13.63 -1.18
CA VAL A 203 0.48 12.17 -1.07
C VAL A 203 1.59 11.82 -0.09
N SER A 204 2.52 12.74 0.16
CA SER A 204 3.56 12.62 1.19
C SER A 204 3.06 12.84 2.63
N GLY A 205 1.77 13.17 2.82
CA GLY A 205 1.18 13.43 4.12
C GLY A 205 1.34 14.86 4.66
N LYS A 206 1.87 15.79 3.86
CA LYS A 206 1.98 17.21 4.21
C LYS A 206 0.67 17.98 3.96
N SER A 207 -0.46 17.35 4.28
CA SER A 207 -1.80 17.83 3.93
C SER A 207 -2.20 19.15 4.57
N ARG A 208 -1.69 19.50 5.76
CA ARG A 208 -2.06 20.73 6.47
C ARG A 208 -1.75 22.01 5.68
N LYS A 209 -0.59 22.06 5.00
CA LYS A 209 -0.20 23.20 4.15
C LYS A 209 -1.15 23.36 2.98
N ILE A 210 -1.49 22.26 2.34
CA ILE A 210 -2.38 22.20 1.18
C ILE A 210 -3.81 22.55 1.57
N GLN A 211 -4.32 22.02 2.70
CA GLN A 211 -5.63 22.36 3.22
C GLN A 211 -5.76 23.88 3.46
N LYS A 212 -4.75 24.48 4.09
CA LYS A 212 -4.73 25.95 4.31
C LYS A 212 -4.72 26.74 3.01
N SER A 213 -3.94 26.30 2.00
CA SER A 213 -3.90 26.95 0.69
C SER A 213 -5.22 26.82 -0.06
N LEU A 214 -5.84 25.63 -0.05
CA LEU A 214 -7.14 25.40 -0.71
C LEU A 214 -8.27 26.16 -0.01
N SER A 215 -8.29 26.21 1.34
CA SER A 215 -9.26 27.03 2.07
C SER A 215 -9.17 28.51 1.68
N ALA A 216 -7.96 29.07 1.61
CA ALA A 216 -7.78 30.46 1.19
C ALA A 216 -8.25 30.71 -0.26
N GLN A 217 -7.99 29.77 -1.18
CA GLN A 217 -8.50 29.87 -2.57
C GLN A 217 -10.02 29.78 -2.63
N MET A 218 -10.64 28.90 -1.82
CA MET A 218 -12.10 28.80 -1.71
C MET A 218 -12.73 30.08 -1.16
N GLU A 219 -12.13 30.69 -0.15
CA GLU A 219 -12.58 31.97 0.41
C GLU A 219 -12.49 33.07 -0.65
N THR A 220 -11.35 33.19 -1.36
CA THR A 220 -11.20 34.18 -2.45
C THR A 220 -12.22 33.97 -3.57
N ALA A 221 -12.40 32.71 -4.04
CA ALA A 221 -13.38 32.42 -5.10
C ALA A 221 -14.82 32.69 -4.64
N SER A 222 -15.13 32.46 -3.36
CA SER A 222 -16.43 32.78 -2.79
C SER A 222 -16.69 34.30 -2.74
N ASP A 223 -15.66 35.07 -2.38
CA ASP A 223 -15.75 36.54 -2.32
C ASP A 223 -15.87 37.16 -3.73
N GLU A 224 -15.24 36.53 -4.73
CA GLU A 224 -15.31 36.93 -6.14
C GLU A 224 -16.54 36.36 -6.88
N LEU A 225 -17.41 35.57 -6.19
CA LEU A 225 -18.58 34.88 -6.77
C LEU A 225 -18.24 33.97 -7.96
N ASP A 226 -17.02 33.46 -8.03
CA ASP A 226 -16.54 32.51 -9.04
C ASP A 226 -16.77 31.07 -8.56
N PHE A 227 -17.87 30.45 -9.03
CA PHE A 227 -18.31 29.10 -8.65
C PHE A 227 -18.12 28.06 -9.76
#